data_96961d07ac22b5153822a4a256e69d0a
#
_entry.id   96961d07ac22b5153822a4a256e69d0a
#
_cell.length_a   1.000
_cell.length_b   1.000
_cell.length_c   1.000
_cell.angle_alpha   90.00
_cell.angle_beta   90.00
_cell.angle_gamma   90.00
#
_symmetry.space_group_name_H-M   'P 1'
#
loop_
_entity.id
_entity.type
_entity.pdbx_description
1 polymer ?
#
loop_
_entity_poly.entity_id
_entity_poly.type
_entity_poly.pdbx_seq_one_letter_code
_entity_poly.pdbx_strand_id
1 'polypeptide(L)'
;MNSTQMMQWGGMPCVRLNAGGYTALIAPDLGSNVIRLRDEERGVEFFRFKNSNTYEELIQSAEVWGLPTLYLPNRFADGILKTSDAVYHLPVNEKAPYNNHIHGFLHKRPHTVVE
;
A
#
# COMPACT_ATOMS: atom_id res chain seq x y z
N MET A 1 -13.97 -22.42 3.31
CA MET A 1 -14.63 -21.92 2.09
C MET A 1 -13.95 -20.62 1.66
N ASN A 2 -13.65 -20.50 0.40
CA ASN A 2 -13.08 -19.27 -0.14
C ASN A 2 -14.18 -18.25 -0.39
N SER A 3 -13.93 -17.00 -0.06
CA SER A 3 -14.89 -15.91 -0.30
C SER A 3 -14.21 -14.57 -0.56
N THR A 4 -14.91 -13.72 -1.31
CA THR A 4 -14.54 -12.34 -1.55
C THR A 4 -15.72 -11.46 -1.14
N GLN A 5 -15.45 -10.40 -0.40
CA GLN A 5 -16.50 -9.52 0.12
C GLN A 5 -16.03 -8.07 0.12
N MET A 6 -16.87 -7.17 -0.39
CA MET A 6 -16.68 -5.74 -0.19
C MET A 6 -17.12 -5.36 1.23
N MET A 7 -16.33 -4.54 1.91
CA MET A 7 -16.63 -4.03 3.24
C MET A 7 -16.10 -2.62 3.44
N GLN A 8 -16.51 -1.98 4.53
CA GLN A 8 -15.97 -0.69 4.96
C GLN A 8 -15.02 -0.88 6.13
N TRP A 9 -13.87 -0.22 6.06
CA TRP A 9 -12.96 -0.07 7.20
C TRP A 9 -12.51 1.37 7.31
N GLY A 10 -12.74 1.97 8.49
CA GLY A 10 -12.40 3.38 8.73
C GLY A 10 -13.05 4.36 7.75
N GLY A 11 -14.26 4.05 7.25
CA GLY A 11 -14.96 4.83 6.22
C GLY A 11 -14.43 4.61 4.80
N MET A 12 -13.44 3.75 4.62
CA MET A 12 -12.80 3.43 3.35
C MET A 12 -13.30 2.07 2.83
N PRO A 13 -13.67 1.95 1.53
CA PRO A 13 -14.05 0.67 0.97
C PRO A 13 -12.83 -0.27 0.92
N CYS A 14 -13.04 -1.52 1.33
CA CYS A 14 -12.02 -2.57 1.31
C CYS A 14 -12.55 -3.85 0.69
N VAL A 15 -11.64 -4.65 0.17
CA VAL A 15 -11.93 -6.02 -0.28
C VAL A 15 -11.39 -6.99 0.77
N ARG A 16 -12.28 -7.80 1.33
CA ARG A 16 -11.91 -8.91 2.21
C ARG A 16 -11.85 -10.20 1.42
N LEU A 17 -10.73 -10.89 1.51
CA LEU A 17 -10.53 -12.21 0.94
C LEU A 17 -10.36 -13.23 2.05
N ASN A 18 -11.04 -14.38 1.94
CA ASN A 18 -10.83 -15.53 2.82
C ASN A 18 -10.51 -16.75 1.98
N ALA A 19 -9.41 -17.40 2.27
CA ALA A 19 -8.99 -18.62 1.61
C ALA A 19 -8.02 -19.41 2.47
N GLY A 20 -8.20 -20.72 2.52
CA GLY A 20 -7.26 -21.66 3.20
C GLY A 20 -6.98 -21.34 4.66
N GLY A 21 -7.95 -20.82 5.41
CA GLY A 21 -7.77 -20.40 6.81
C GLY A 21 -7.11 -19.03 7.00
N TYR A 22 -6.86 -18.31 5.89
CA TYR A 22 -6.30 -16.94 5.92
C TYR A 22 -7.36 -15.91 5.57
N THR A 23 -7.24 -14.74 6.20
CA THR A 23 -8.01 -13.54 5.83
C THR A 23 -7.05 -12.44 5.40
N ALA A 24 -7.31 -11.85 4.24
CA ALA A 24 -6.63 -10.64 3.78
C ALA A 24 -7.63 -9.48 3.67
N LEU A 25 -7.19 -8.27 4.00
CA LEU A 25 -7.93 -7.03 3.81
C LEU A 25 -7.14 -6.10 2.88
N ILE A 26 -7.72 -5.78 1.74
CA ILE A 26 -7.09 -4.97 0.70
C ILE A 26 -7.79 -3.62 0.65
N ALA A 27 -7.02 -2.54 0.63
CA ALA A 27 -7.50 -1.16 0.58
C ALA A 27 -7.24 -0.56 -0.81
N PRO A 28 -8.23 -0.58 -1.75
CA PRO A 28 -8.05 -0.02 -3.09
C PRO A 28 -7.68 1.46 -3.07
N ASP A 29 -8.28 2.27 -2.19
CA ASP A 29 -8.02 3.70 -2.08
C ASP A 29 -6.60 4.01 -1.55
N LEU A 30 -5.93 3.02 -0.99
CA LEU A 30 -4.55 3.09 -0.52
C LEU A 30 -3.60 2.32 -1.46
N GLY A 31 -3.73 2.52 -2.78
CA GLY A 31 -2.89 1.85 -3.76
C GLY A 31 -3.02 0.32 -3.75
N SER A 32 -4.20 -0.21 -3.43
CA SER A 32 -4.45 -1.64 -3.28
C SER A 32 -3.53 -2.33 -2.26
N ASN A 33 -3.14 -1.61 -1.22
CA ASN A 33 -2.34 -2.16 -0.12
C ASN A 33 -3.09 -3.31 0.56
N VAL A 34 -2.42 -4.43 0.75
CA VAL A 34 -2.92 -5.51 1.63
C VAL A 34 -2.60 -5.11 3.06
N ILE A 35 -3.52 -4.36 3.68
CA ILE A 35 -3.31 -3.75 4.99
C ILE A 35 -3.35 -4.74 6.14
N ARG A 36 -4.01 -5.89 5.94
CA ARG A 36 -4.10 -6.96 6.92
C ARG A 36 -3.93 -8.32 6.25
N LEU A 37 -3.18 -9.20 6.87
CA LEU A 37 -3.12 -10.63 6.57
C LEU A 37 -3.09 -11.39 7.90
N ARG A 38 -4.00 -12.34 8.07
CA ARG A 38 -4.17 -13.09 9.32
C ARG A 38 -4.34 -14.59 9.05
N ASP A 39 -3.66 -15.40 9.83
CA ASP A 39 -3.95 -16.81 9.99
C ASP A 39 -5.05 -16.96 11.05
N GLU A 40 -6.24 -17.36 10.65
CA GLU A 40 -7.41 -17.44 11.54
C GLU A 40 -7.32 -18.60 12.52
N GLU A 41 -6.71 -19.72 12.12
CA GLU A 41 -6.56 -20.89 12.98
C GLU A 41 -5.58 -20.64 14.13
N ARG A 42 -4.47 -19.99 13.83
CA ARG A 42 -3.42 -19.69 14.81
C ARG A 42 -3.58 -18.34 15.47
N GLY A 43 -4.50 -17.51 15.00
CA GLY A 43 -4.70 -16.15 15.51
C GLY A 43 -3.53 -15.20 15.25
N VAL A 44 -2.73 -15.47 14.21
CA VAL A 44 -1.51 -14.70 13.91
C VAL A 44 -1.80 -13.57 12.93
N GLU A 45 -1.53 -12.32 13.34
CA GLU A 45 -1.47 -11.17 12.45
C GLU A 45 -0.05 -11.05 11.87
N PHE A 46 0.07 -11.04 10.53
CA PHE A 46 1.37 -10.93 9.87
C PHE A 46 1.86 -9.49 9.76
N PHE A 47 0.95 -8.51 9.79
CA PHE A 47 1.29 -7.09 9.73
C PHE A 47 0.93 -6.38 11.03
N ARG A 48 1.46 -5.18 11.23
CA ARG A 48 1.18 -4.35 12.41
C ARG A 48 -0.21 -3.68 12.39
N PHE A 49 -1.17 -4.30 11.74
CA PHE A 49 -2.54 -3.81 11.68
C PHE A 49 -3.23 -3.89 13.05
N LYS A 50 -3.96 -2.82 13.40
CA LYS A 50 -4.86 -2.76 14.54
C LYS A 50 -6.21 -2.20 14.10
N ASN A 51 -7.30 -2.70 14.66
CA ASN A 51 -8.65 -2.18 14.37
C ASN A 51 -8.80 -0.68 14.70
N SER A 52 -7.96 -0.16 15.60
CA SER A 52 -7.93 1.26 15.97
C SER A 52 -7.14 2.14 15.00
N ASN A 53 -6.44 1.58 14.01
CA ASN A 53 -5.76 2.39 13.00
C ASN A 53 -6.77 3.19 12.18
N THR A 54 -6.34 4.35 11.70
CA THR A 54 -7.14 5.22 10.84
C THR A 54 -6.57 5.25 9.43
N TYR A 55 -7.41 5.61 8.45
CA TYR A 55 -6.95 5.82 7.08
C TYR A 55 -5.83 6.88 7.01
N GLU A 56 -6.00 7.95 7.78
CA GLU A 56 -5.03 9.05 7.85
C GLU A 56 -3.66 8.58 8.31
N GLU A 57 -3.59 7.69 9.30
CA GLU A 57 -2.33 7.10 9.74
C GLU A 57 -1.68 6.29 8.62
N LEU A 58 -2.46 5.47 7.92
CA LEU A 58 -1.93 4.61 6.87
C LEU A 58 -1.44 5.40 5.66
N ILE A 59 -2.21 6.41 5.22
CA ILE A 59 -1.85 7.19 4.03
C ILE A 59 -0.61 8.08 4.23
N GLN A 60 -0.37 8.54 5.44
CA GLN A 60 0.82 9.33 5.76
C GLN A 60 2.12 8.55 5.54
N SER A 61 2.10 7.24 5.78
CA SER A 61 3.26 6.35 5.69
C SER A 61 2.90 5.04 5.00
N ALA A 62 2.19 5.11 3.87
CA ALA A 62 1.64 3.95 3.17
C ALA A 62 2.69 2.89 2.83
N GLU A 63 3.94 3.32 2.61
CA GLU A 63 5.08 2.47 2.30
C GLU A 63 5.52 1.53 3.43
N VAL A 64 5.09 1.78 4.67
CA VAL A 64 5.48 0.97 5.84
C VAL A 64 4.33 0.20 6.47
N TRP A 65 3.15 0.23 5.85
CA TRP A 65 1.98 -0.56 6.27
C TRP A 65 1.71 -1.69 5.28
N GLY A 66 1.40 -2.88 5.79
CA GLY A 66 0.95 -4.02 4.99
C GLY A 66 1.92 -4.42 3.86
N LEU A 67 1.36 -4.62 2.66
CA LEU A 67 2.09 -4.87 1.41
C LEU A 67 1.76 -3.75 0.42
N PRO A 68 2.47 -2.63 0.46
CA PRO A 68 2.25 -1.54 -0.48
C PRO A 68 2.78 -1.87 -1.89
N THR A 69 2.15 -1.31 -2.91
CA THR A 69 2.66 -1.37 -4.28
C THR A 69 3.67 -0.24 -4.48
N LEU A 70 4.95 -0.55 -4.39
CA LEU A 70 6.05 0.41 -4.54
C LEU A 70 6.61 0.35 -5.98
N TYR A 71 6.18 1.29 -6.81
CA TYR A 71 6.62 1.41 -8.20
C TYR A 71 6.61 2.91 -8.62
N LEU A 72 7.68 3.43 -9.09
CA LEU A 72 9.03 2.90 -9.35
C LEU A 72 9.72 2.52 -8.01
N PRO A 73 10.41 1.38 -7.95
CA PRO A 73 11.07 0.97 -6.71
C PRO A 73 12.33 1.79 -6.43
N ASN A 74 12.72 1.85 -5.15
CA ASN A 74 13.96 2.44 -4.67
C ASN A 74 14.04 3.96 -4.87
N ARG A 75 15.25 4.50 -4.84
CA ARG A 75 15.56 5.93 -4.81
C ARG A 75 16.13 6.44 -6.13
N PHE A 76 15.74 7.67 -6.46
CA PHE A 76 16.32 8.44 -7.56
C PHE A 76 16.91 9.72 -6.97
N ALA A 77 18.24 9.84 -7.01
CA ALA A 77 18.96 10.98 -6.46
C ALA A 77 18.47 12.29 -7.10
N ASP A 78 18.15 13.27 -6.27
CA ASP A 78 17.59 14.57 -6.69
C ASP A 78 16.31 14.47 -7.54
N GLY A 79 15.63 13.31 -7.50
CA GLY A 79 14.46 13.04 -8.33
C GLY A 79 14.76 12.84 -9.81
N ILE A 80 16.00 12.58 -10.18
CA ILE A 80 16.41 12.49 -11.60
C ILE A 80 16.43 11.02 -12.04
N LEU A 81 15.60 10.70 -13.03
CA LEU A 81 15.60 9.41 -13.73
C LEU A 81 16.10 9.61 -15.15
N LYS A 82 17.24 8.99 -15.47
CA LYS A 82 17.83 8.99 -16.82
C LYS A 82 17.55 7.65 -17.49
N THR A 83 17.03 7.72 -18.71
CA THR A 83 16.86 6.57 -19.61
C THR A 83 17.74 6.77 -20.84
N SER A 84 17.72 5.80 -21.77
CA SER A 84 18.52 5.88 -23.02
C SER A 84 18.12 7.09 -23.90
N ASP A 85 16.90 7.54 -23.79
CA ASP A 85 16.27 8.51 -24.71
C ASP A 85 15.72 9.76 -24.02
N ALA A 86 15.69 9.80 -22.67
CA ALA A 86 15.12 10.94 -21.96
C ALA A 86 15.69 11.09 -20.54
N VAL A 87 15.50 12.30 -19.98
CA VAL A 87 15.72 12.62 -18.57
C VAL A 87 14.38 13.06 -17.98
N TYR A 88 13.95 12.37 -16.92
CA TYR A 88 12.70 12.70 -16.23
C TYR A 88 13.02 13.31 -14.86
N HIS A 89 12.22 14.29 -14.47
CA HIS A 89 12.29 14.94 -13.17
C HIS A 89 11.08 14.50 -12.34
N LEU A 90 11.35 13.72 -11.30
CA LEU A 90 10.36 13.21 -10.36
C LEU A 90 10.31 14.14 -9.12
N PRO A 91 9.14 14.31 -8.50
CA PRO A 91 9.06 15.10 -7.26
C PRO A 91 9.92 14.49 -6.17
N VAL A 92 10.67 15.31 -5.45
CA VAL A 92 11.44 14.90 -4.28
C VAL A 92 10.47 14.69 -3.12
N ASN A 93 10.31 13.44 -2.68
CA ASN A 93 9.41 13.05 -1.60
C ASN A 93 10.15 12.52 -0.35
N GLU A 94 11.46 12.31 -0.44
CA GLU A 94 12.35 12.01 0.68
C GLU A 94 13.20 13.26 0.94
N LYS A 95 12.86 13.99 2.02
CA LYS A 95 13.42 15.31 2.33
C LYS A 95 14.89 15.27 2.74
N ALA A 96 15.48 16.47 2.86
CA ALA A 96 16.86 16.63 3.33
C ALA A 96 17.14 15.81 4.61
N PRO A 97 18.34 15.19 4.75
CA PRO A 97 19.50 15.39 3.86
C PRO A 97 19.51 14.51 2.60
N TYR A 98 18.53 13.64 2.42
CA TYR A 98 18.54 12.61 1.37
C TYR A 98 18.20 13.15 -0.01
N ASN A 99 17.21 14.03 -0.10
CA ASN A 99 16.79 14.71 -1.32
C ASN A 99 16.53 13.78 -2.52
N ASN A 100 15.79 12.69 -2.28
CA ASN A 100 15.48 11.70 -3.30
C ASN A 100 13.99 11.70 -3.68
N HIS A 101 13.68 11.20 -4.87
CA HIS A 101 12.38 10.57 -5.12
C HIS A 101 12.47 9.10 -4.74
N ILE A 102 11.51 8.61 -3.95
CA ILE A 102 11.47 7.23 -3.48
C ILE A 102 10.09 6.61 -3.71
N HIS A 103 10.07 5.34 -4.13
CA HIS A 103 8.92 4.45 -4.17
C HIS A 103 7.80 4.79 -5.15
N GLY A 104 7.96 5.78 -6.02
CA GLY A 104 6.94 6.11 -7.02
C GLY A 104 5.66 6.70 -6.42
N PHE A 105 4.50 6.34 -7.00
CA PHE A 105 3.24 7.00 -6.70
C PHE A 105 2.09 6.05 -6.34
N LEU A 106 2.16 4.77 -6.73
CA LEU A 106 1.01 3.87 -6.70
C LEU A 106 0.49 3.57 -5.29
N HIS A 107 1.37 3.55 -4.31
CA HIS A 107 1.02 3.22 -2.92
C HIS A 107 0.12 4.25 -2.23
N LYS A 108 -0.05 5.43 -2.81
CA LYS A 108 -0.91 6.51 -2.27
C LYS A 108 -2.05 6.90 -3.22
N ARG A 109 -2.22 6.17 -4.31
CA ARG A 109 -3.28 6.46 -5.28
C ARG A 109 -4.43 5.47 -5.18
N PRO A 110 -5.68 5.92 -5.30
CA PRO A 110 -6.81 5.02 -5.33
C PRO A 110 -6.80 4.18 -6.62
N HIS A 111 -7.18 2.91 -6.47
CA HIS A 111 -7.38 1.97 -7.57
C HIS A 111 -8.85 1.60 -7.65
N THR A 112 -9.34 1.38 -8.85
CA THR A 112 -10.70 0.90 -9.08
C THR A 112 -10.73 -0.62 -9.03
N VAL A 113 -11.65 -1.17 -8.24
CA VAL A 113 -11.91 -2.61 -8.25
C VAL A 113 -12.69 -2.94 -9.51
N VAL A 114 -12.20 -3.90 -10.29
CA VAL A 114 -12.88 -4.46 -11.45
C VAL A 114 -13.20 -5.93 -11.17
N GLU A 115 -14.23 -6.47 -11.86
CA GLU A 115 -14.62 -7.89 -11.74
C GLU A 115 -13.59 -8.84 -12.39
#